data_b9d7fc418fc0e51f06faa1f55b1804cf
#
_entry.id   b9d7fc418fc0e51f06faa1f55b1804cf
#
_cell.length_a   1.000
_cell.length_b   1.000
_cell.length_c   1.000
_cell.angle_alpha   90.00
_cell.angle_beta   90.00
_cell.angle_gamma   90.00
#
_symmetry.space_group_name_H-M   'P 1'
#
loop_
_entity.id
_entity.type
_entity.pdbx_description
1 polymer ?
#
loop_
_entity_poly.entity_id
_entity_poly.type
_entity_poly.pdbx_seq_one_letter_code
_entity_poly.pdbx_strand_id
1 'polypeptide(L)'
;MRSNGGFFGPKKSASSSAASGIWSLAQAQQEQGSSTWTMVGFPVNYLVLAGGGGGGQYAAGGGGAGGLRSTVTATGGGGTLESALVVVTATNLTVTVGAGGNGYPGAGQPSANGYSGSNSVFSTITSTGGGGGGGTGLVGVTGGSSGGCGAYTTSSPPGNAVSGQGYVGGVSSTGPSAGGGGGAGGVGQPNSGSPSNIGGNGGIGVASSITGSSVTYGGGGGGGGQLGAGIGGSSIGGNGATSDNATSASPANRGSGGGGQYGGSGNAGNGSSGVVILSYSSLYRITIGAGLTGSTVTSGSNKITTFTSGTGTVSFALAADYVRTSVAGYWMAGYSGGFLTSGEKFNFASQTNAATANALPAGAQQGQSGSSNSGVAGYLYGSTSRTIIQKILFSTDATSNLVAVLSANNRQSTGFSDYAVAGYCAGGYNDSTGGRLNTFERLAFPAETSSTLGVYLTAGVSNQPASFGNRGVAGYVAGGYTAAGSLSRVDKLTFPAQVKSTLTDTLTAANYSISGGFTNDQVAGYVAGGSGPTATVDKFALPTDVKSTTTSMPAAKSQIGAYADAGVAGYYVGGYTSSWTQNIVKNTFPSDTVSNLGNILVVAAREDTAASFSNEGEF
;
A
#
# COMPACT_ATOMS: atom_id res chain seq x y z
N MET A 1 5.31 29.01 48.12
CA MET A 1 4.92 27.81 47.38
C MET A 1 3.61 28.11 46.66
N ARG A 2 3.62 28.24 45.35
CA ARG A 2 2.39 28.39 44.57
C ARG A 2 1.98 26.98 44.10
N SER A 3 0.82 26.51 44.56
CA SER A 3 0.24 25.26 44.10
C SER A 3 -0.26 25.42 42.66
N ASN A 4 0.29 24.63 41.74
CA ASN A 4 -0.27 24.48 40.42
C ASN A 4 -1.63 23.80 40.55
N GLY A 5 -2.71 24.52 40.13
CA GLY A 5 -4.06 23.96 40.07
C GLY A 5 -4.09 22.78 39.11
N GLY A 6 -4.12 21.57 39.67
CA GLY A 6 -4.32 20.37 38.88
C GLY A 6 -5.77 20.23 38.46
N PHE A 7 -6.02 19.96 37.19
CA PHE A 7 -7.33 19.53 36.72
C PHE A 7 -7.66 18.17 37.34
N PHE A 8 -8.65 18.11 38.20
CA PHE A 8 -9.20 16.86 38.72
C PHE A 8 -10.24 16.30 37.75
N GLY A 9 -9.85 15.36 36.91
CA GLY A 9 -10.73 14.50 36.15
C GLY A 9 -10.42 13.03 36.50
N PRO A 10 -11.36 12.09 36.29
CA PRO A 10 -11.06 10.68 36.54
C PRO A 10 -9.88 10.25 35.70
N LYS A 11 -8.96 9.48 36.30
CA LYS A 11 -7.81 8.89 35.60
C LYS A 11 -8.32 8.11 34.40
N LYS A 12 -8.05 8.62 33.19
CA LYS A 12 -8.44 7.96 31.96
C LYS A 12 -7.31 7.05 31.51
N SER A 13 -7.62 5.81 31.23
CA SER A 13 -6.68 4.82 30.71
C SER A 13 -6.80 4.79 29.18
N ALA A 14 -5.68 4.81 28.48
CA ALA A 14 -5.65 4.47 27.06
C ALA A 14 -5.88 2.95 26.92
N SER A 15 -6.57 2.55 25.86
CA SER A 15 -6.68 1.15 25.46
C SER A 15 -6.24 1.02 24.01
N SER A 16 -5.92 -0.19 23.55
CA SER A 16 -5.54 -0.45 22.16
C SER A 16 -6.61 -0.05 21.13
N SER A 17 -7.82 0.28 21.57
CA SER A 17 -8.95 0.68 20.73
C SER A 17 -9.46 2.10 20.98
N ALA A 18 -9.05 2.79 22.04
CA ALA A 18 -9.50 4.15 22.32
C ALA A 18 -8.55 4.89 23.27
N ALA A 19 -8.22 6.14 22.93
CA ALA A 19 -7.54 7.09 23.80
C ALA A 19 -8.43 8.34 23.93
N SER A 20 -9.07 8.52 25.08
CA SER A 20 -9.91 9.68 25.35
C SER A 20 -9.36 10.51 26.49
N GLY A 21 -9.39 11.84 26.37
CA GLY A 21 -8.93 12.76 27.42
C GLY A 21 -7.83 13.71 26.92
N ILE A 22 -7.39 14.59 27.82
CA ILE A 22 -6.27 15.51 27.59
C ILE A 22 -4.99 14.80 28.09
N TRP A 23 -4.00 14.67 27.21
CA TRP A 23 -2.73 14.02 27.47
C TRP A 23 -1.60 15.06 27.39
N SER A 24 -0.61 15.00 28.30
CA SER A 24 0.63 15.71 28.06
C SER A 24 1.47 14.98 27.01
N LEU A 25 2.35 15.70 26.31
CA LEU A 25 3.23 15.10 25.30
C LEU A 25 4.05 13.92 25.87
N ALA A 26 4.55 14.06 27.10
CA ALA A 26 5.29 13.00 27.79
C ALA A 26 4.41 11.76 28.06
N GLN A 27 3.16 11.96 28.48
CA GLN A 27 2.20 10.87 28.69
C GLN A 27 1.85 10.21 27.36
N ALA A 28 1.61 10.98 26.31
CA ALA A 28 1.33 10.45 24.97
C ALA A 28 2.51 9.62 24.43
N GLN A 29 3.74 10.09 24.61
CA GLN A 29 4.96 9.36 24.22
C GLN A 29 5.17 8.10 25.05
N GLN A 30 4.91 8.16 26.36
CA GLN A 30 5.01 7.01 27.27
C GLN A 30 3.97 5.93 26.91
N GLU A 31 2.74 6.32 26.61
CA GLU A 31 1.67 5.41 26.23
C GLU A 31 1.87 4.85 24.81
N GLN A 32 2.47 5.61 23.88
CA GLN A 32 2.94 5.08 22.60
C GLN A 32 4.04 4.02 22.79
N GLY A 33 4.97 4.26 23.69
CA GLY A 33 6.03 3.29 24.03
C GLY A 33 5.50 2.03 24.72
N SER A 34 4.38 2.13 25.43
CA SER A 34 3.70 1.00 26.09
C SER A 34 2.64 0.31 25.23
N SER A 35 2.49 0.68 23.95
CA SER A 35 1.51 0.13 23.01
C SER A 35 0.04 0.30 23.43
N THR A 36 -0.26 1.24 24.30
CA THR A 36 -1.64 1.53 24.77
C THR A 36 -2.34 2.62 23.99
N TRP A 37 -1.62 3.32 23.09
CA TRP A 37 -2.21 4.33 22.21
C TRP A 37 -2.81 3.69 20.95
N THR A 38 -3.91 4.24 20.43
CA THR A 38 -4.53 3.79 19.16
C THR A 38 -3.53 3.92 18.02
N MET A 39 -2.95 2.81 17.62
CA MET A 39 -2.03 2.75 16.49
C MET A 39 -2.84 2.65 15.20
N VAL A 40 -2.65 3.57 14.27
CA VAL A 40 -3.26 3.47 12.94
C VAL A 40 -2.64 2.26 12.24
N GLY A 41 -3.47 1.25 11.92
CA GLY A 41 -3.04 0.07 11.19
C GLY A 41 -2.93 0.38 9.69
N PHE A 42 -2.11 -0.40 9.00
CA PHE A 42 -1.98 -0.35 7.54
C PHE A 42 -2.30 -1.71 6.92
N PRO A 43 -2.82 -1.75 5.67
CA PRO A 43 -3.21 -2.99 5.02
C PRO A 43 -1.99 -3.78 4.54
N VAL A 44 -1.98 -5.08 4.81
CA VAL A 44 -1.03 -6.05 4.27
C VAL A 44 -1.80 -7.08 3.44
N ASN A 45 -1.54 -7.11 2.14
CA ASN A 45 -2.02 -8.16 1.26
C ASN A 45 -1.21 -9.44 1.49
N TYR A 46 -1.86 -10.58 1.34
CA TYR A 46 -1.21 -11.86 1.59
C TYR A 46 -1.63 -12.95 0.61
N LEU A 47 -0.76 -13.95 0.49
CA LEU A 47 -1.05 -15.29 0.01
C LEU A 47 -0.47 -16.26 1.03
N VAL A 48 -1.32 -17.07 1.65
CA VAL A 48 -0.94 -18.12 2.59
C VAL A 48 -1.29 -19.47 1.95
N LEU A 49 -0.28 -20.26 1.64
CA LEU A 49 -0.40 -21.56 1.01
C LEU A 49 0.23 -22.62 1.89
N ALA A 50 -0.53 -23.61 2.25
CA ALA A 50 -0.06 -24.73 3.05
C ALA A 50 0.76 -25.74 2.23
N GLY A 51 1.45 -26.66 2.91
CA GLY A 51 2.13 -27.77 2.25
C GLY A 51 1.15 -28.74 1.58
N GLY A 52 1.47 -29.28 0.40
CA GLY A 52 0.70 -30.31 -0.28
C GLY A 52 0.89 -31.67 0.37
N GLY A 53 -0.08 -32.57 0.21
CA GLY A 53 -0.02 -33.96 0.66
C GLY A 53 0.86 -34.84 -0.23
N GLY A 54 1.42 -35.92 0.33
CA GLY A 54 2.12 -36.94 -0.42
C GLY A 54 1.18 -37.93 -1.11
N GLY A 55 1.64 -38.61 -2.14
CA GLY A 55 0.91 -39.71 -2.80
C GLY A 55 0.81 -40.93 -1.92
N GLY A 56 -0.24 -41.75 -2.14
CA GLY A 56 -0.43 -43.06 -1.51
C GLY A 56 0.38 -44.17 -2.19
N GLN A 57 0.38 -45.35 -1.56
CA GLN A 57 1.10 -46.50 -2.05
C GLN A 57 0.17 -47.59 -2.61
N TYR A 58 0.63 -48.27 -3.67
CA TYR A 58 0.03 -49.44 -4.34
C TYR A 58 -1.33 -49.13 -4.99
N ALA A 59 -1.32 -48.93 -6.28
CA ALA A 59 -2.48 -48.48 -7.07
C ALA A 59 -3.20 -47.31 -6.36
N ALA A 60 -2.44 -46.29 -6.05
CA ALA A 60 -2.79 -45.26 -5.05
C ALA A 60 -3.11 -43.92 -5.65
N GLY A 61 -3.93 -43.17 -4.94
CA GLY A 61 -4.32 -41.81 -5.30
C GLY A 61 -3.19 -40.77 -5.15
N GLY A 62 -3.26 -39.71 -5.93
CA GLY A 62 -2.39 -38.56 -5.79
C GLY A 62 -2.70 -37.73 -4.54
N GLY A 63 -1.69 -37.08 -3.96
CA GLY A 63 -1.85 -36.14 -2.84
C GLY A 63 -2.61 -34.88 -3.24
N GLY A 64 -3.39 -34.33 -2.32
CA GLY A 64 -4.09 -33.05 -2.50
C GLY A 64 -3.15 -31.85 -2.34
N ALA A 65 -3.46 -30.74 -2.98
CA ALA A 65 -2.76 -29.47 -2.76
C ALA A 65 -3.01 -28.93 -1.36
N GLY A 66 -2.08 -28.15 -0.83
CA GLY A 66 -2.29 -27.31 0.35
C GLY A 66 -3.41 -26.29 0.12
N GLY A 67 -4.14 -25.95 1.18
CA GLY A 67 -5.14 -24.90 1.16
C GLY A 67 -4.49 -23.56 0.80
N LEU A 68 -5.17 -22.78 -0.02
CA LEU A 68 -4.73 -21.46 -0.47
C LEU A 68 -5.71 -20.39 -0.01
N ARG A 69 -5.21 -19.38 0.70
CA ARG A 69 -5.94 -18.17 1.12
C ARG A 69 -5.22 -16.95 0.61
N SER A 70 -5.93 -16.03 -0.04
CA SER A 70 -5.31 -14.87 -0.70
C SER A 70 -6.23 -13.67 -0.76
N THR A 71 -5.61 -12.48 -0.74
CA THR A 71 -6.26 -11.18 -0.98
C THR A 71 -6.03 -10.68 -2.40
N VAL A 72 -5.25 -11.38 -3.23
CA VAL A 72 -4.83 -10.89 -4.56
C VAL A 72 -5.15 -11.94 -5.63
N THR A 73 -5.76 -11.50 -6.71
CA THR A 73 -6.13 -12.24 -7.93
C THR A 73 -7.22 -13.29 -7.71
N ALA A 74 -6.93 -14.34 -6.93
CA ALA A 74 -7.86 -15.44 -6.64
C ALA A 74 -7.44 -16.17 -5.36
N THR A 75 -8.39 -16.83 -4.71
CA THR A 75 -8.18 -17.74 -3.57
C THR A 75 -8.53 -19.17 -3.94
N GLY A 76 -8.23 -20.14 -3.07
CA GLY A 76 -8.51 -21.54 -3.32
C GLY A 76 -9.98 -21.92 -3.17
N GLY A 77 -10.35 -23.11 -3.68
CA GLY A 77 -11.67 -23.71 -3.49
C GLY A 77 -12.84 -22.91 -4.07
N GLY A 78 -12.59 -22.02 -5.04
CA GLY A 78 -13.61 -21.11 -5.60
C GLY A 78 -14.15 -20.08 -4.61
N GLY A 79 -13.41 -19.83 -3.52
CA GLY A 79 -13.78 -18.85 -2.51
C GLY A 79 -13.71 -17.40 -3.04
N THR A 80 -14.32 -16.48 -2.30
CA THR A 80 -14.17 -15.05 -2.54
C THR A 80 -12.81 -14.56 -2.03
N LEU A 81 -12.22 -13.56 -2.71
CA LEU A 81 -11.00 -12.91 -2.23
C LEU A 81 -11.20 -12.37 -0.82
N GLU A 82 -10.18 -12.57 0.01
CA GLU A 82 -10.20 -12.07 1.38
C GLU A 82 -9.79 -10.58 1.42
N SER A 83 -10.11 -9.90 2.51
CA SER A 83 -9.66 -8.53 2.75
C SER A 83 -8.22 -8.52 3.26
N ALA A 84 -7.45 -7.50 2.90
CA ALA A 84 -6.11 -7.30 3.45
C ALA A 84 -6.14 -7.26 4.98
N LEU A 85 -5.16 -7.85 5.62
CA LEU A 85 -5.02 -7.79 7.08
C LEU A 85 -4.53 -6.41 7.48
N VAL A 86 -5.29 -5.73 8.35
CA VAL A 86 -4.84 -4.47 8.96
C VAL A 86 -3.84 -4.80 10.06
N VAL A 87 -2.60 -4.35 9.87
CA VAL A 87 -1.48 -4.62 10.78
C VAL A 87 -1.06 -3.33 11.47
N VAL A 88 -0.80 -3.42 12.76
CA VAL A 88 -0.25 -2.32 13.57
C VAL A 88 1.27 -2.50 13.69
N THR A 89 2.03 -1.40 13.58
CA THR A 89 3.48 -1.42 13.75
C THR A 89 3.89 -1.92 15.15
N ALA A 90 5.07 -2.49 15.27
CA ALA A 90 5.62 -3.07 16.49
C ALA A 90 4.82 -4.26 17.09
N THR A 91 3.78 -4.76 16.40
CA THR A 91 3.09 -5.99 16.81
C THR A 91 3.80 -7.21 16.22
N ASN A 92 4.02 -8.22 17.06
CA ASN A 92 4.57 -9.50 16.61
C ASN A 92 3.47 -10.37 16.00
N LEU A 93 3.63 -10.75 14.74
CA LEU A 93 2.72 -11.60 14.00
C LEU A 93 3.38 -12.95 13.71
N THR A 94 2.70 -14.03 14.00
CA THR A 94 3.21 -15.38 13.74
C THR A 94 3.20 -15.66 12.23
N VAL A 95 4.28 -16.24 11.74
CA VAL A 95 4.39 -16.83 10.41
C VAL A 95 4.85 -18.28 10.55
N THR A 96 4.16 -19.21 9.87
CA THR A 96 4.57 -20.60 9.73
C THR A 96 4.44 -21.02 8.27
N VAL A 97 5.47 -21.63 7.71
CA VAL A 97 5.43 -22.23 6.39
C VAL A 97 5.32 -23.74 6.53
N GLY A 98 4.22 -24.31 6.08
CA GLY A 98 3.92 -25.72 6.19
C GLY A 98 4.84 -26.57 5.29
N ALA A 99 5.37 -27.66 5.82
CA ALA A 99 6.10 -28.65 5.06
C ALA A 99 5.16 -29.46 4.16
N GLY A 100 5.66 -29.94 3.02
CA GLY A 100 4.96 -30.94 2.22
C GLY A 100 4.89 -32.28 2.94
N GLY A 101 3.81 -33.01 2.73
CA GLY A 101 3.64 -34.39 3.21
C GLY A 101 4.53 -35.36 2.44
N ASN A 102 5.13 -36.32 3.11
CA ASN A 102 5.90 -37.37 2.45
C ASN A 102 4.97 -38.29 1.67
N GLY A 103 5.40 -38.72 0.50
CA GLY A 103 4.83 -39.89 -0.15
C GLY A 103 5.06 -41.13 0.71
N TYR A 104 4.15 -42.08 0.65
CA TYR A 104 4.37 -43.30 1.41
C TYR A 104 5.57 -44.08 0.84
N PRO A 105 6.51 -44.52 1.70
CA PRO A 105 7.68 -45.26 1.23
C PRO A 105 7.28 -46.65 0.70
N GLY A 106 7.92 -47.09 -0.38
CA GLY A 106 7.74 -48.41 -0.96
C GLY A 106 8.31 -49.56 -0.11
N ALA A 107 8.62 -50.65 -0.71
CA ALA A 107 9.28 -51.82 -0.12
C ALA A 107 8.45 -52.69 0.86
N GLY A 108 7.50 -53.46 0.32
CA GLY A 108 6.88 -54.60 1.01
C GLY A 108 5.90 -54.21 2.12
N GLN A 109 5.51 -52.98 2.21
CA GLN A 109 4.53 -52.52 3.20
C GLN A 109 3.09 -52.68 2.70
N PRO A 110 2.10 -52.86 3.60
CA PRO A 110 0.70 -52.90 3.21
C PRO A 110 0.29 -51.56 2.57
N SER A 111 -0.76 -51.60 1.76
CA SER A 111 -1.38 -50.40 1.16
C SER A 111 -1.66 -49.34 2.23
N ALA A 112 -1.20 -48.12 2.01
CA ALA A 112 -1.40 -47.02 2.95
C ALA A 112 -1.53 -45.68 2.25
N ASN A 113 -2.15 -44.75 2.98
CA ASN A 113 -2.29 -43.37 2.54
C ASN A 113 -0.94 -42.62 2.62
N GLY A 114 -0.73 -41.71 1.69
CA GLY A 114 0.33 -40.70 1.83
C GLY A 114 0.12 -39.81 3.06
N TYR A 115 1.18 -39.16 3.49
CA TYR A 115 1.10 -38.23 4.63
C TYR A 115 0.54 -36.90 4.18
N SER A 116 -0.28 -36.28 5.06
CA SER A 116 -0.80 -34.94 4.81
C SER A 116 0.32 -33.88 4.94
N GLY A 117 0.20 -32.79 4.20
CA GLY A 117 1.02 -31.60 4.39
C GLY A 117 0.70 -30.87 5.70
N SER A 118 1.58 -29.97 6.08
CA SER A 118 1.42 -29.14 7.27
C SER A 118 0.75 -27.80 6.95
N ASN A 119 0.08 -27.21 7.94
CA ASN A 119 -0.56 -25.91 7.81
C ASN A 119 0.47 -24.79 7.64
N SER A 120 0.08 -23.74 6.88
CA SER A 120 0.77 -22.46 6.88
C SER A 120 -0.07 -21.41 7.61
N VAL A 121 0.61 -20.48 8.28
CA VAL A 121 -0.03 -19.46 9.12
C VAL A 121 0.57 -18.09 8.83
N PHE A 122 -0.28 -17.06 8.76
CA PHE A 122 0.08 -15.66 8.91
C PHE A 122 -0.88 -15.00 9.90
N SER A 123 -0.39 -14.64 11.08
CA SER A 123 -1.22 -14.10 12.18
C SER A 123 -2.42 -15.01 12.49
N THR A 124 -3.64 -14.56 12.24
CA THR A 124 -4.89 -15.30 12.41
C THR A 124 -5.31 -16.10 11.17
N ILE A 125 -4.59 -15.96 10.08
CA ILE A 125 -4.90 -16.59 8.80
C ILE A 125 -4.21 -17.95 8.76
N THR A 126 -4.99 -19.05 8.77
CA THR A 126 -4.46 -20.42 8.65
C THR A 126 -4.94 -21.08 7.38
N SER A 127 -4.03 -21.59 6.59
CA SER A 127 -4.29 -22.48 5.45
C SER A 127 -3.98 -23.90 5.85
N THR A 128 -4.90 -24.81 5.54
CA THR A 128 -4.84 -26.23 5.96
C THR A 128 -3.95 -27.02 5.02
N GLY A 129 -3.12 -27.93 5.56
CA GLY A 129 -2.29 -28.83 4.77
C GLY A 129 -3.11 -29.67 3.80
N GLY A 130 -2.53 -30.03 2.67
CA GLY A 130 -3.13 -30.93 1.68
C GLY A 130 -3.24 -32.36 2.20
N GLY A 131 -4.33 -33.04 1.86
CA GLY A 131 -4.57 -34.43 2.27
C GLY A 131 -3.69 -35.43 1.49
N GLY A 132 -3.21 -36.47 2.16
CA GLY A 132 -2.48 -37.57 1.51
C GLY A 132 -3.37 -38.39 0.55
N GLY A 133 -2.79 -38.89 -0.53
CA GLY A 133 -3.47 -39.79 -1.48
C GLY A 133 -3.81 -41.13 -0.83
N GLY A 134 -4.96 -41.70 -1.17
CA GLY A 134 -5.43 -42.98 -0.65
C GLY A 134 -4.61 -44.15 -1.20
N GLY A 135 -4.24 -45.13 -0.36
CA GLY A 135 -3.74 -46.44 -0.81
C GLY A 135 -4.85 -47.28 -1.39
N THR A 136 -4.52 -48.47 -1.95
CA THR A 136 -5.52 -49.43 -2.48
C THR A 136 -6.61 -49.72 -1.44
N GLY A 137 -7.87 -49.59 -1.85
CA GLY A 137 -9.01 -49.79 -0.97
C GLY A 137 -9.24 -48.67 0.05
N LEU A 138 -8.43 -47.61 0.04
CA LEU A 138 -8.51 -46.51 0.99
C LEU A 138 -8.91 -45.19 0.29
N VAL A 139 -9.73 -44.43 0.95
CA VAL A 139 -10.09 -43.09 0.46
C VAL A 139 -8.94 -42.09 0.70
N GLY A 140 -8.83 -41.07 -0.15
CA GLY A 140 -7.90 -39.99 0.07
C GLY A 140 -8.20 -39.20 1.36
N VAL A 141 -7.17 -38.67 1.99
CA VAL A 141 -7.24 -37.99 3.26
C VAL A 141 -7.82 -36.57 3.08
N THR A 142 -8.61 -36.12 4.05
CA THR A 142 -9.11 -34.74 4.14
C THR A 142 -7.94 -33.76 4.24
N GLY A 143 -8.09 -32.56 3.66
CA GLY A 143 -7.09 -31.49 3.73
C GLY A 143 -7.57 -30.18 3.16
N GLY A 144 -6.68 -29.21 3.00
CA GLY A 144 -6.98 -27.98 2.27
C GLY A 144 -7.60 -28.29 0.91
N SER A 145 -6.89 -29.10 0.09
CA SER A 145 -7.48 -29.96 -0.93
C SER A 145 -7.31 -31.42 -0.49
N SER A 146 -8.28 -32.30 -0.77
CA SER A 146 -8.17 -33.70 -0.36
C SER A 146 -7.35 -34.52 -1.32
N GLY A 147 -6.80 -35.64 -0.84
CA GLY A 147 -6.16 -36.64 -1.67
C GLY A 147 -7.16 -37.38 -2.57
N GLY A 148 -6.68 -37.96 -3.69
CA GLY A 148 -7.43 -38.83 -4.55
C GLY A 148 -7.64 -40.24 -3.92
N CYS A 149 -8.73 -40.92 -4.28
CA CYS A 149 -9.00 -42.26 -3.81
C CYS A 149 -8.03 -43.28 -4.44
N GLY A 150 -7.62 -44.26 -3.66
CA GLY A 150 -6.90 -45.43 -4.18
C GLY A 150 -7.80 -46.37 -5.01
N ALA A 151 -7.20 -47.29 -5.75
CA ALA A 151 -7.93 -48.28 -6.54
C ALA A 151 -8.91 -49.07 -5.67
N TYR A 152 -9.96 -49.57 -6.30
CA TYR A 152 -10.99 -50.42 -5.67
C TYR A 152 -11.77 -49.77 -4.51
N THR A 153 -11.77 -48.46 -4.35
CA THR A 153 -12.60 -47.75 -3.36
C THR A 153 -14.04 -47.53 -3.82
N THR A 154 -14.48 -48.25 -4.83
CA THR A 154 -15.75 -48.14 -5.57
C THR A 154 -16.85 -47.39 -4.83
N SER A 155 -17.24 -46.22 -5.40
CA SER A 155 -18.33 -45.35 -4.91
C SER A 155 -18.10 -44.62 -3.59
N SER A 156 -16.92 -44.74 -2.95
CA SER A 156 -16.60 -43.93 -1.78
C SER A 156 -16.11 -42.54 -2.21
N PRO A 157 -16.69 -41.48 -1.69
CA PRO A 157 -16.16 -40.12 -1.94
C PRO A 157 -14.75 -39.98 -1.34
N PRO A 158 -13.87 -39.18 -1.94
CA PRO A 158 -12.59 -38.83 -1.31
C PRO A 158 -12.85 -38.08 0.00
N GLY A 159 -11.80 -37.90 0.80
CA GLY A 159 -11.87 -37.02 1.99
C GLY A 159 -12.33 -35.62 1.61
N ASN A 160 -12.86 -34.90 2.56
CA ASN A 160 -13.36 -33.54 2.33
C ASN A 160 -12.21 -32.56 2.06
N ALA A 161 -12.46 -31.59 1.19
CA ALA A 161 -11.63 -30.39 1.08
C ALA A 161 -12.17 -29.29 2.02
N VAL A 162 -11.29 -28.40 2.45
CA VAL A 162 -11.72 -27.20 3.20
C VAL A 162 -12.32 -26.19 2.22
N SER A 163 -13.60 -25.88 2.42
CA SER A 163 -14.32 -24.88 1.60
C SER A 163 -13.57 -23.54 1.56
N GLY A 164 -13.43 -22.93 0.38
CA GLY A 164 -12.72 -21.68 0.17
C GLY A 164 -11.19 -21.79 0.22
N GLN A 165 -10.62 -23.02 0.36
CA GLN A 165 -9.17 -23.22 0.36
C GLN A 165 -8.70 -24.21 -0.74
N GLY A 166 -9.54 -25.15 -1.15
CA GLY A 166 -9.19 -26.12 -2.18
C GLY A 166 -10.36 -27.03 -2.57
N TYR A 167 -10.09 -28.00 -3.44
CA TYR A 167 -11.08 -28.89 -4.00
C TYR A 167 -10.81 -30.34 -3.61
N VAL A 168 -11.84 -31.15 -3.74
CA VAL A 168 -11.77 -32.60 -3.48
C VAL A 168 -10.95 -33.32 -4.54
N GLY A 169 -10.38 -34.44 -4.14
CA GLY A 169 -9.71 -35.38 -5.05
C GLY A 169 -10.68 -36.16 -5.92
N GLY A 170 -10.15 -36.90 -6.89
CA GLY A 170 -10.88 -37.79 -7.78
C GLY A 170 -11.29 -39.08 -7.07
N VAL A 171 -12.49 -39.56 -7.37
CA VAL A 171 -12.95 -40.90 -6.98
C VAL A 171 -12.21 -42.01 -7.78
N SER A 172 -12.22 -43.22 -7.27
CA SER A 172 -11.81 -44.39 -8.04
C SER A 172 -13.04 -45.21 -8.48
N SER A 173 -13.06 -45.56 -9.75
CA SER A 173 -14.01 -46.53 -10.29
C SER A 173 -13.47 -47.96 -10.14
N THR A 174 -14.18 -48.95 -10.71
CA THR A 174 -13.72 -50.35 -10.77
C THR A 174 -12.43 -50.45 -11.57
N GLY A 175 -11.44 -51.17 -11.05
CA GLY A 175 -10.16 -51.41 -11.74
C GLY A 175 -8.94 -50.99 -10.92
N PRO A 176 -7.73 -51.34 -11.36
CA PRO A 176 -6.49 -51.19 -10.64
C PRO A 176 -5.85 -49.79 -10.89
N SER A 177 -6.66 -48.72 -10.94
CA SER A 177 -6.16 -47.37 -11.08
C SER A 177 -6.85 -46.42 -10.10
N ALA A 178 -6.22 -45.33 -9.77
CA ALA A 178 -6.57 -44.45 -8.68
C ALA A 178 -6.90 -43.04 -9.15
N GLY A 179 -7.64 -42.27 -8.33
CA GLY A 179 -7.99 -40.90 -8.60
C GLY A 179 -6.85 -39.93 -8.39
N GLY A 180 -6.87 -38.77 -9.07
CA GLY A 180 -5.95 -37.66 -8.83
C GLY A 180 -6.31 -36.89 -7.59
N GLY A 181 -5.32 -36.26 -6.91
CA GLY A 181 -5.55 -35.36 -5.78
C GLY A 181 -6.24 -34.05 -6.21
N GLY A 182 -6.99 -33.42 -5.29
CA GLY A 182 -7.60 -32.12 -5.53
C GLY A 182 -6.53 -31.01 -5.62
N GLY A 183 -6.78 -30.03 -6.47
CA GLY A 183 -5.98 -28.81 -6.56
C GLY A 183 -6.62 -27.64 -5.82
N ALA A 184 -5.90 -26.55 -5.64
CA ALA A 184 -6.47 -25.31 -5.10
C ALA A 184 -7.48 -24.68 -6.07
N GLY A 185 -7.31 -24.87 -7.39
CA GLY A 185 -8.15 -24.28 -8.45
C GLY A 185 -9.16 -25.24 -9.10
N GLY A 186 -9.10 -26.54 -8.80
CA GLY A 186 -10.03 -27.51 -9.39
C GLY A 186 -10.00 -28.87 -8.76
N VAL A 187 -11.06 -29.64 -8.99
CA VAL A 187 -11.19 -31.02 -8.52
C VAL A 187 -10.18 -31.97 -9.16
N GLY A 188 -9.72 -32.95 -8.39
CA GLY A 188 -8.97 -34.08 -8.95
C GLY A 188 -9.84 -34.92 -9.86
N GLN A 189 -9.27 -35.45 -10.96
CA GLN A 189 -10.03 -36.25 -11.90
C GLN A 189 -10.16 -37.68 -11.41
N PRO A 190 -11.31 -38.33 -11.69
CA PRO A 190 -11.44 -39.73 -11.44
C PRO A 190 -10.50 -40.52 -12.35
N ASN A 191 -10.19 -41.75 -11.97
CA ASN A 191 -9.50 -42.66 -12.87
C ASN A 191 -10.40 -43.07 -14.07
N SER A 192 -9.79 -43.50 -15.17
CA SER A 192 -10.54 -44.23 -16.20
C SER A 192 -10.61 -45.70 -15.79
N GLY A 193 -11.78 -46.20 -15.46
CA GLY A 193 -11.95 -47.62 -15.10
C GLY A 193 -11.48 -48.62 -16.15
N SER A 194 -11.69 -49.94 -15.85
CA SER A 194 -11.40 -51.02 -16.80
C SER A 194 -12.17 -50.82 -18.13
N PRO A 195 -11.54 -51.10 -19.30
CA PRO A 195 -10.22 -51.69 -19.48
C PRO A 195 -9.07 -50.68 -19.57
N SER A 196 -9.31 -49.37 -19.59
CA SER A 196 -8.27 -48.36 -19.82
C SER A 196 -7.29 -48.22 -18.65
N ASN A 197 -7.72 -48.43 -17.42
CA ASN A 197 -6.90 -48.47 -16.20
C ASN A 197 -5.84 -47.35 -16.10
N ILE A 198 -6.22 -46.11 -16.46
CA ILE A 198 -5.37 -44.91 -16.39
C ILE A 198 -5.70 -44.16 -15.10
N GLY A 199 -4.68 -43.72 -14.39
CA GLY A 199 -4.81 -42.87 -13.19
C GLY A 199 -5.44 -41.52 -13.50
N GLY A 200 -6.23 -40.98 -12.57
CA GLY A 200 -6.84 -39.65 -12.69
C GLY A 200 -5.81 -38.53 -12.60
N ASN A 201 -5.98 -37.49 -13.37
CA ASN A 201 -5.12 -36.33 -13.31
C ASN A 201 -5.38 -35.50 -12.02
N GLY A 202 -4.34 -34.87 -11.49
CA GLY A 202 -4.45 -33.93 -10.40
C GLY A 202 -5.25 -32.67 -10.78
N GLY A 203 -5.98 -32.11 -9.81
CA GLY A 203 -6.70 -30.87 -9.98
C GLY A 203 -5.76 -29.69 -10.24
N ILE A 204 -6.23 -28.73 -11.02
CA ILE A 204 -5.43 -27.54 -11.37
C ILE A 204 -5.16 -26.65 -10.16
N GLY A 205 -4.08 -25.88 -10.21
CA GLY A 205 -3.74 -24.83 -9.24
C GLY A 205 -4.43 -23.49 -9.52
N VAL A 206 -4.12 -22.51 -8.68
CA VAL A 206 -4.59 -21.12 -8.77
C VAL A 206 -3.43 -20.22 -9.16
N ALA A 207 -3.62 -19.34 -10.13
CA ALA A 207 -2.67 -18.30 -10.48
C ALA A 207 -2.84 -17.07 -9.57
N SER A 208 -1.73 -16.49 -9.12
CA SER A 208 -1.71 -15.24 -8.35
C SER A 208 -0.61 -14.31 -8.84
N SER A 209 -0.90 -13.02 -8.86
CA SER A 209 0.04 -11.95 -9.25
C SER A 209 0.67 -11.23 -8.04
N ILE A 210 0.53 -11.75 -6.84
CA ILE A 210 1.03 -11.11 -5.61
C ILE A 210 2.54 -10.81 -5.63
N THR A 211 3.31 -11.58 -6.42
CA THR A 211 4.76 -11.37 -6.60
C THR A 211 5.13 -10.34 -7.67
N GLY A 212 4.13 -9.69 -8.28
CA GLY A 212 4.31 -8.78 -9.42
C GLY A 212 4.24 -9.47 -10.79
N SER A 213 4.26 -10.81 -10.82
CA SER A 213 4.06 -11.63 -12.02
C SER A 213 3.12 -12.79 -11.71
N SER A 214 2.45 -13.33 -12.74
CA SER A 214 1.52 -14.46 -12.57
C SER A 214 2.28 -15.74 -12.26
N VAL A 215 1.98 -16.36 -11.12
CA VAL A 215 2.57 -17.59 -10.64
C VAL A 215 1.48 -18.56 -10.22
N THR A 216 1.53 -19.83 -10.66
CA THR A 216 0.55 -20.85 -10.30
C THR A 216 0.98 -21.59 -9.03
N TYR A 217 0.01 -21.83 -8.13
CA TYR A 217 0.16 -22.50 -6.83
C TYR A 217 -0.88 -23.60 -6.65
N GLY A 218 -0.56 -24.62 -5.89
CA GLY A 218 -1.51 -25.61 -5.40
C GLY A 218 -2.06 -26.55 -6.46
N GLY A 219 -1.23 -27.17 -7.30
CA GLY A 219 -1.67 -28.28 -8.16
C GLY A 219 -1.80 -29.58 -7.39
N GLY A 220 -2.81 -30.41 -7.66
CA GLY A 220 -2.97 -31.75 -7.10
C GLY A 220 -2.01 -32.77 -7.74
N GLY A 221 -1.70 -33.88 -7.06
CA GLY A 221 -0.91 -35.01 -7.61
C GLY A 221 -1.74 -35.88 -8.52
N GLY A 222 -1.11 -36.51 -9.54
CA GLY A 222 -1.72 -37.52 -10.39
C GLY A 222 -1.85 -38.88 -9.68
N GLY A 223 -2.91 -39.63 -9.96
CA GLY A 223 -3.13 -40.99 -9.46
C GLY A 223 -2.26 -42.04 -10.18
N GLY A 224 -1.91 -43.12 -9.49
CA GLY A 224 -1.26 -44.29 -10.09
C GLY A 224 -2.23 -45.10 -10.98
N GLY A 225 -1.73 -45.68 -12.04
CA GLY A 225 -2.57 -46.49 -12.94
C GLY A 225 -1.78 -47.55 -13.70
N GLN A 226 -2.44 -48.67 -14.02
CA GLN A 226 -1.81 -49.85 -14.61
C GLN A 226 -1.28 -49.61 -16.03
N LEU A 227 -2.08 -48.98 -16.88
CA LEU A 227 -1.77 -48.74 -18.28
C LEU A 227 -1.35 -47.28 -18.59
N GLY A 228 -1.57 -46.38 -17.65
CA GLY A 228 -1.16 -45.01 -17.74
C GLY A 228 -1.30 -44.28 -16.39
N ALA A 229 -0.36 -43.47 -16.08
CA ALA A 229 -0.38 -42.67 -14.85
C ALA A 229 -1.14 -41.33 -15.06
N GLY A 230 -1.78 -40.82 -14.01
CA GLY A 230 -2.34 -39.47 -14.00
C GLY A 230 -1.23 -38.40 -13.98
N ILE A 231 -1.47 -37.32 -14.67
CA ILE A 231 -0.56 -36.15 -14.71
C ILE A 231 -0.86 -35.22 -13.53
N GLY A 232 0.19 -34.68 -12.92
CA GLY A 232 0.06 -33.69 -11.86
C GLY A 232 -0.59 -32.40 -12.36
N GLY A 233 -1.43 -31.80 -11.51
CA GLY A 233 -2.18 -30.60 -11.85
C GLY A 233 -1.27 -29.40 -12.14
N SER A 234 -1.60 -28.65 -13.20
CA SER A 234 -0.88 -27.43 -13.65
C SER A 234 0.63 -27.65 -13.86
N SER A 235 1.08 -28.87 -14.12
CA SER A 235 2.50 -29.24 -14.27
C SER A 235 3.38 -28.91 -13.04
N ILE A 236 2.78 -28.67 -11.87
CA ILE A 236 3.48 -28.44 -10.60
C ILE A 236 3.17 -29.52 -9.56
N GLY A 237 2.07 -30.28 -9.73
CA GLY A 237 1.80 -31.52 -9.00
C GLY A 237 2.71 -32.65 -9.48
N GLY A 238 2.98 -33.62 -8.61
CA GLY A 238 3.70 -34.82 -8.97
C GLY A 238 2.87 -35.73 -9.86
N ASN A 239 3.47 -36.35 -10.89
CA ASN A 239 2.80 -37.33 -11.73
C ASN A 239 2.71 -38.67 -11.00
N GLY A 240 1.62 -39.38 -11.20
CA GLY A 240 1.49 -40.75 -10.78
C GLY A 240 2.50 -41.68 -11.46
N ALA A 241 2.49 -42.97 -11.09
CA ALA A 241 3.33 -43.99 -11.69
C ALA A 241 2.51 -45.13 -12.32
N THR A 242 3.12 -45.80 -13.29
CA THR A 242 2.61 -47.08 -13.86
C THR A 242 3.38 -48.31 -13.37
N SER A 243 4.49 -48.09 -12.70
CA SER A 243 5.33 -49.13 -12.09
C SER A 243 5.79 -48.67 -10.70
N ASP A 244 7.07 -48.31 -10.54
CA ASP A 244 7.67 -48.13 -9.23
C ASP A 244 7.52 -46.70 -8.67
N ASN A 245 8.33 -45.76 -9.11
CA ASN A 245 8.37 -44.46 -8.46
C ASN A 245 7.44 -43.43 -9.11
N ALA A 246 6.57 -42.85 -8.31
CA ALA A 246 5.86 -41.63 -8.69
C ALA A 246 6.72 -40.38 -8.46
N THR A 247 6.40 -39.28 -9.13
CA THR A 247 7.18 -38.04 -8.97
C THR A 247 6.70 -37.20 -7.81
N SER A 248 7.65 -36.58 -7.15
CA SER A 248 7.33 -35.51 -6.17
C SER A 248 6.84 -34.26 -6.86
N ALA A 249 6.04 -33.48 -6.16
CA ALA A 249 5.62 -32.13 -6.62
C ALA A 249 6.82 -31.20 -6.77
N SER A 250 6.84 -30.40 -7.83
CA SER A 250 7.92 -29.47 -8.16
C SER A 250 7.38 -28.25 -8.89
N PRO A 251 7.93 -27.05 -8.65
CA PRO A 251 9.01 -26.76 -7.69
C PRO A 251 8.54 -26.71 -6.23
N ALA A 252 9.47 -26.61 -5.29
CA ALA A 252 9.18 -26.33 -3.88
C ALA A 252 8.41 -25.01 -3.71
N ASN A 253 7.78 -24.83 -2.56
CA ASN A 253 7.00 -23.63 -2.20
C ASN A 253 5.81 -23.36 -3.16
N ARG A 254 5.26 -24.43 -3.74
CA ARG A 254 4.03 -24.38 -4.56
C ARG A 254 2.84 -25.05 -3.87
N GLY A 255 3.03 -25.67 -2.72
CA GLY A 255 1.96 -26.35 -1.97
C GLY A 255 1.26 -27.45 -2.75
N SER A 256 1.93 -28.06 -3.73
CA SER A 256 1.34 -29.02 -4.65
C SER A 256 1.43 -30.44 -4.11
N GLY A 257 0.48 -31.28 -4.48
CA GLY A 257 0.41 -32.68 -4.08
C GLY A 257 1.38 -33.60 -4.86
N GLY A 258 1.90 -34.65 -4.20
CA GLY A 258 2.76 -35.67 -4.79
C GLY A 258 1.97 -36.73 -5.56
N GLY A 259 2.61 -37.38 -6.53
CA GLY A 259 2.00 -38.46 -7.36
C GLY A 259 1.77 -39.75 -6.59
N GLY A 260 0.67 -40.45 -6.89
CA GLY A 260 0.35 -41.78 -6.38
C GLY A 260 1.15 -42.89 -7.08
N GLN A 261 1.61 -43.88 -6.31
CA GLN A 261 2.40 -44.99 -6.81
C GLN A 261 1.48 -46.15 -7.29
N TYR A 262 1.85 -46.88 -8.37
CA TYR A 262 1.09 -48.01 -8.83
C TYR A 262 1.69 -49.37 -8.41
N GLY A 263 2.98 -49.56 -8.58
CA GLY A 263 3.66 -50.85 -8.23
C GLY A 263 3.92 -50.95 -6.72
N GLY A 264 4.39 -52.12 -6.27
CA GLY A 264 4.58 -52.43 -4.84
C GLY A 264 5.95 -52.09 -4.26
N SER A 265 6.95 -51.74 -5.07
CA SER A 265 8.34 -51.62 -4.64
C SER A 265 8.90 -50.19 -4.64
N GLY A 266 8.27 -49.28 -5.37
CA GLY A 266 8.72 -47.87 -5.46
C GLY A 266 8.08 -46.94 -4.46
N ASN A 267 8.58 -45.72 -4.38
CA ASN A 267 8.07 -44.65 -3.50
C ASN A 267 6.98 -43.84 -4.18
N ALA A 268 5.98 -43.47 -3.43
CA ALA A 268 5.06 -42.43 -3.83
C ALA A 268 5.75 -41.04 -3.80
N GLY A 269 5.22 -40.09 -4.57
CA GLY A 269 5.77 -38.73 -4.65
C GLY A 269 5.47 -37.89 -3.40
N ASN A 270 6.43 -37.09 -2.97
CA ASN A 270 6.23 -36.13 -1.90
C ASN A 270 5.44 -34.90 -2.39
N GLY A 271 4.62 -34.33 -1.54
CA GLY A 271 4.07 -32.99 -1.74
C GLY A 271 5.14 -31.92 -1.58
N SER A 272 4.95 -30.76 -2.20
CA SER A 272 5.84 -29.61 -2.03
C SER A 272 5.46 -28.78 -0.81
N SER A 273 6.45 -28.09 -0.22
CA SER A 273 6.21 -27.14 0.86
C SER A 273 5.27 -26.00 0.42
N GLY A 274 4.59 -25.42 1.39
CA GLY A 274 3.82 -24.20 1.24
C GLY A 274 4.69 -22.95 1.09
N VAL A 275 4.04 -21.80 1.10
CA VAL A 275 4.68 -20.47 1.07
C VAL A 275 3.78 -19.46 1.75
N VAL A 276 4.37 -18.46 2.40
CA VAL A 276 3.65 -17.25 2.86
C VAL A 276 4.25 -16.06 2.14
N ILE A 277 3.40 -15.27 1.47
CA ILE A 277 3.82 -14.07 0.72
C ILE A 277 3.02 -12.90 1.25
N LEU A 278 3.72 -11.81 1.60
CA LEU A 278 3.13 -10.58 2.10
C LEU A 278 3.48 -9.44 1.14
N SER A 279 2.48 -8.65 0.75
CA SER A 279 2.68 -7.44 -0.04
C SER A 279 2.13 -6.23 0.73
N TYR A 280 2.97 -5.25 0.98
CA TYR A 280 2.67 -4.08 1.80
C TYR A 280 3.41 -2.85 1.27
N SER A 281 2.95 -1.65 1.64
CA SER A 281 3.57 -0.38 1.20
C SER A 281 5.07 -0.34 1.53
N SER A 282 5.87 0.17 0.60
CA SER A 282 7.31 0.39 0.77
C SER A 282 7.66 1.32 1.93
N LEU A 283 6.66 2.07 2.43
CA LEU A 283 6.76 2.90 3.63
C LEU A 283 7.14 2.12 4.89
N TYR A 284 6.92 0.81 4.86
CA TYR A 284 7.19 -0.06 6.00
C TYR A 284 8.37 -0.98 5.70
N ARG A 285 9.09 -1.34 6.74
CA ARG A 285 10.06 -2.44 6.75
C ARG A 285 9.53 -3.56 7.61
N ILE A 286 9.79 -4.78 7.19
CA ILE A 286 9.53 -5.97 7.99
C ILE A 286 10.82 -6.39 8.71
N THR A 287 10.69 -6.75 9.96
CA THR A 287 11.74 -7.47 10.70
C THR A 287 11.34 -8.93 10.75
N ILE A 288 12.18 -9.79 10.22
CA ILE A 288 11.98 -11.25 10.19
C ILE A 288 12.67 -11.83 11.41
N GLY A 289 11.89 -12.46 12.30
CA GLY A 289 12.40 -13.10 13.49
C GLY A 289 13.14 -14.40 13.19
N ALA A 290 13.87 -14.88 14.18
CA ALA A 290 14.59 -16.15 14.08
C ALA A 290 13.64 -17.32 13.77
N GLY A 291 14.15 -18.35 13.08
CA GLY A 291 13.40 -19.54 12.69
C GLY A 291 12.65 -19.42 11.36
N LEU A 292 12.62 -18.26 10.73
CA LEU A 292 12.03 -18.05 9.41
C LEU A 292 13.13 -17.87 8.35
N THR A 293 12.90 -18.48 7.18
CA THR A 293 13.66 -18.17 5.96
C THR A 293 12.77 -17.37 5.03
N GLY A 294 13.17 -16.14 4.73
CA GLY A 294 12.41 -15.24 3.85
C GLY A 294 13.26 -14.18 3.21
N SER A 295 12.77 -13.62 2.12
CA SER A 295 13.42 -12.52 1.39
C SER A 295 12.41 -11.44 1.04
N THR A 296 12.88 -10.20 0.96
CA THR A 296 12.05 -9.05 0.58
C THR A 296 12.60 -8.40 -0.68
N VAL A 297 11.72 -8.12 -1.63
CA VAL A 297 12.02 -7.33 -2.83
C VAL A 297 11.09 -6.12 -2.90
N THR A 298 11.56 -5.03 -3.50
CA THR A 298 10.72 -3.85 -3.76
C THR A 298 10.16 -3.93 -5.18
N SER A 299 8.87 -3.71 -5.33
CA SER A 299 8.15 -3.71 -6.61
C SER A 299 7.22 -2.49 -6.66
N GLY A 300 7.62 -1.46 -7.37
CA GLY A 300 6.93 -0.17 -7.38
C GLY A 300 6.82 0.44 -5.97
N SER A 301 5.63 0.83 -5.57
CA SER A 301 5.33 1.38 -4.24
C SER A 301 5.17 0.33 -3.14
N ASN A 302 5.38 -0.96 -3.44
CA ASN A 302 5.21 -2.04 -2.49
C ASN A 302 6.52 -2.80 -2.23
N LYS A 303 6.62 -3.40 -1.05
CA LYS A 303 7.57 -4.46 -0.72
C LYS A 303 6.83 -5.79 -0.70
N ILE A 304 7.48 -6.81 -1.25
CA ILE A 304 6.97 -8.18 -1.30
C ILE A 304 7.94 -9.05 -0.53
N THR A 305 7.45 -9.63 0.57
CA THR A 305 8.24 -10.56 1.39
C THR A 305 7.72 -11.97 1.19
N THR A 306 8.60 -12.89 0.78
CA THR A 306 8.29 -14.29 0.57
C THR A 306 9.00 -15.13 1.61
N PHE A 307 8.24 -15.90 2.40
CA PHE A 307 8.73 -16.87 3.38
C PHE A 307 8.66 -18.28 2.78
N THR A 308 9.78 -18.97 2.72
CA THR A 308 9.93 -20.28 2.07
C THR A 308 10.05 -21.45 3.04
N SER A 309 10.35 -21.19 4.31
CA SER A 309 10.39 -22.23 5.34
C SER A 309 10.40 -21.65 6.75
N GLY A 310 10.06 -22.47 7.73
CA GLY A 310 10.24 -22.18 9.16
C GLY A 310 9.00 -21.67 9.87
N THR A 311 9.18 -21.42 11.16
CA THR A 311 8.20 -20.81 12.06
C THR A 311 8.89 -19.74 12.89
N GLY A 312 8.26 -18.59 13.03
CA GLY A 312 8.76 -17.46 13.81
C GLY A 312 7.78 -16.31 13.85
N THR A 313 8.25 -15.15 14.23
CA THR A 313 7.43 -13.93 14.24
C THR A 313 8.00 -12.91 13.28
N VAL A 314 7.12 -12.06 12.77
CA VAL A 314 7.48 -10.86 12.03
C VAL A 314 6.87 -9.64 12.71
N SER A 315 7.53 -8.51 12.59
CA SER A 315 6.99 -7.23 13.00
C SER A 315 7.26 -6.18 11.96
N PHE A 316 6.44 -5.15 11.93
CA PHE A 316 6.57 -4.05 10.99
C PHE A 316 6.94 -2.76 11.73
N ALA A 317 7.77 -1.97 11.09
CA ALA A 317 8.08 -0.61 11.50
C ALA A 317 8.10 0.28 10.25
N LEU A 318 8.01 1.57 10.41
CA LEU A 318 8.32 2.49 9.31
C LEU A 318 9.75 2.19 8.80
N ALA A 319 9.99 2.26 7.51
CA ALA A 319 11.33 2.08 6.95
C ALA A 319 12.30 3.09 7.57
N ALA A 320 13.55 2.71 7.80
CA ALA A 320 14.53 3.58 8.46
C ALA A 320 14.89 4.81 7.60
N ASP A 321 14.84 4.67 6.29
CA ASP A 321 14.94 5.76 5.30
C ASP A 321 13.74 6.71 5.39
N TYR A 322 12.79 6.35 6.23
CA TYR A 322 11.58 7.05 6.62
C TYR A 322 11.71 7.81 7.95
N VAL A 323 12.91 7.91 8.50
CA VAL A 323 13.19 8.95 9.48
C VAL A 323 13.03 10.26 8.72
N ARG A 324 11.89 10.89 8.92
CA ARG A 324 11.55 12.20 8.42
C ARG A 324 12.67 13.15 8.79
N THR A 325 13.52 13.40 7.85
CA THR A 325 14.40 14.54 7.88
C THR A 325 13.88 15.51 6.85
N SER A 326 12.76 16.19 7.17
CA SER A 326 12.48 17.44 6.47
C SER A 326 13.72 18.29 6.61
N VAL A 327 14.42 18.46 5.51
CA VAL A 327 15.67 19.21 5.52
C VAL A 327 15.39 20.66 5.20
N ALA A 328 14.45 20.90 4.27
CA ALA A 328 14.18 22.24 3.77
C ALA A 328 12.78 22.42 3.17
N GLY A 329 12.26 23.63 3.29
CA GLY A 329 11.17 24.17 2.48
C GLY A 329 11.71 24.94 1.28
N TYR A 330 11.00 24.89 0.18
CA TYR A 330 11.34 25.60 -1.06
C TYR A 330 10.24 26.59 -1.42
N TRP A 331 10.64 27.77 -1.89
CA TRP A 331 9.76 28.81 -2.40
C TRP A 331 10.32 29.31 -3.74
N MET A 332 9.66 28.93 -4.83
CA MET A 332 10.22 28.99 -6.17
C MET A 332 9.44 29.89 -7.10
N ALA A 333 10.10 30.54 -8.05
CA ALA A 333 9.51 31.43 -9.05
C ALA A 333 8.80 32.67 -8.45
N GLY A 334 7.76 33.20 -9.13
CA GLY A 334 6.99 34.37 -8.71
C GLY A 334 7.37 35.63 -9.46
N TYR A 335 6.90 36.78 -8.97
CA TYR A 335 7.12 38.10 -9.58
C TYR A 335 7.61 39.11 -8.56
N SER A 336 8.61 39.93 -8.91
CA SER A 336 9.11 41.05 -8.11
C SER A 336 9.62 42.14 -9.03
N GLY A 337 8.68 42.92 -9.63
CA GLY A 337 9.03 43.90 -10.66
C GLY A 337 9.49 43.26 -12.00
N GLY A 338 9.53 41.95 -12.06
CA GLY A 338 9.85 41.08 -13.19
C GLY A 338 9.69 39.60 -12.81
N PHE A 339 9.56 38.72 -13.81
CA PHE A 339 9.42 37.28 -13.54
C PHE A 339 10.70 36.70 -12.96
N LEU A 340 10.55 36.00 -11.84
CA LEU A 340 11.65 35.37 -11.15
C LEU A 340 11.82 33.92 -11.62
N THR A 341 13.05 33.56 -11.95
CA THR A 341 13.47 32.16 -12.18
C THR A 341 14.20 31.59 -10.96
N SER A 342 14.52 32.43 -9.98
CA SER A 342 15.20 32.01 -8.76
C SER A 342 14.25 31.32 -7.78
N GLY A 343 14.81 30.48 -6.93
CA GLY A 343 14.14 29.92 -5.78
C GLY A 343 14.88 30.24 -4.49
N GLU A 344 14.21 29.99 -3.39
CA GLU A 344 14.76 30.07 -2.05
C GLU A 344 14.55 28.76 -1.32
N LYS A 345 15.57 28.37 -0.54
CA LYS A 345 15.62 27.14 0.25
C LYS A 345 15.79 27.51 1.72
N PHE A 346 14.78 27.21 2.51
CA PHE A 346 14.79 27.42 3.95
C PHE A 346 15.17 26.13 4.66
N ASN A 347 16.30 26.10 5.33
CA ASN A 347 16.76 24.96 6.13
C ASN A 347 16.03 24.95 7.48
N PHE A 348 15.32 23.85 7.78
CA PHE A 348 14.49 23.75 8.98
C PHE A 348 15.31 23.65 10.27
N ALA A 349 16.44 22.95 10.25
CA ALA A 349 17.26 22.75 11.45
C ALA A 349 17.96 24.04 11.89
N SER A 350 18.59 24.74 10.94
CA SER A 350 19.29 26.00 11.22
C SER A 350 18.38 27.22 11.19
N GLN A 351 17.17 27.11 10.64
CA GLN A 351 16.23 28.21 10.38
C GLN A 351 16.87 29.33 9.55
N THR A 352 17.72 28.97 8.61
CA THR A 352 18.37 29.89 7.68
C THR A 352 17.81 29.73 6.27
N ASN A 353 17.75 30.84 5.54
CA ASN A 353 17.26 30.87 4.16
C ASN A 353 18.40 31.26 3.21
N ALA A 354 18.42 30.65 2.03
CA ALA A 354 19.38 30.95 0.98
C ALA A 354 18.72 30.81 -0.40
N ALA A 355 19.27 31.48 -1.42
CA ALA A 355 18.89 31.23 -2.79
C ALA A 355 19.23 29.78 -3.19
N THR A 356 18.40 29.15 -4.03
CA THR A 356 18.74 27.84 -4.64
C THR A 356 19.96 27.97 -5.54
N ALA A 357 20.76 26.90 -5.61
CA ALA A 357 22.00 26.91 -6.41
C ALA A 357 21.75 27.12 -7.91
N ASN A 358 20.58 26.70 -8.41
CA ASN A 358 20.22 26.79 -9.82
C ASN A 358 18.89 27.53 -10.00
N ALA A 359 18.82 28.35 -11.06
CA ALA A 359 17.60 28.99 -11.52
C ALA A 359 16.72 27.96 -12.25
N LEU A 360 15.40 28.20 -12.26
CA LEU A 360 14.48 27.46 -13.11
C LEU A 360 14.76 27.71 -14.59
N PRO A 361 14.53 26.74 -15.48
CA PRO A 361 14.64 26.94 -16.90
C PRO A 361 13.78 28.10 -17.42
N ALA A 362 14.13 28.66 -18.56
CA ALA A 362 13.37 29.73 -19.19
C ALA A 362 11.91 29.31 -19.38
N GLY A 363 10.99 30.20 -19.03
CA GLY A 363 9.54 29.93 -19.07
C GLY A 363 8.89 29.85 -17.69
N ALA A 364 9.65 29.82 -16.59
CA ALA A 364 9.13 30.06 -15.26
C ALA A 364 8.61 31.51 -15.17
N GLN A 365 7.39 31.65 -14.72
CA GLN A 365 6.70 32.94 -14.58
C GLN A 365 5.80 32.87 -13.34
N GLN A 366 4.94 33.88 -13.15
CA GLN A 366 4.01 33.92 -12.00
C GLN A 366 2.91 32.85 -12.09
N GLY A 367 2.33 32.54 -10.95
CA GLY A 367 1.10 31.75 -10.84
C GLY A 367 1.32 30.24 -10.86
N GLN A 368 2.51 29.74 -10.57
CA GLN A 368 2.79 28.31 -10.48
C GLN A 368 2.32 27.72 -9.15
N SER A 369 1.91 26.45 -9.18
CA SER A 369 1.67 25.63 -8.00
C SER A 369 2.77 24.57 -7.84
N GLY A 370 2.89 24.00 -6.64
CA GLY A 370 3.96 23.04 -6.36
C GLY A 370 3.44 21.69 -5.89
N SER A 371 4.27 20.67 -6.03
CA SER A 371 4.17 19.38 -5.34
C SER A 371 5.56 18.80 -5.13
N SER A 372 5.71 17.76 -4.35
CA SER A 372 6.99 17.10 -4.22
C SER A 372 6.90 15.57 -4.20
N ASN A 373 7.93 14.93 -4.76
CA ASN A 373 8.21 13.51 -4.61
C ASN A 373 9.24 13.37 -3.48
N SER A 374 8.78 12.95 -2.33
CA SER A 374 9.51 12.89 -1.09
C SER A 374 10.99 12.51 -1.22
N GLY A 375 11.85 13.37 -0.71
CA GLY A 375 13.31 13.20 -0.73
C GLY A 375 13.97 13.28 -2.11
N VAL A 376 13.22 13.30 -3.21
CA VAL A 376 13.73 13.18 -4.58
C VAL A 376 13.71 14.53 -5.30
N ALA A 377 12.53 15.11 -5.48
CA ALA A 377 12.36 16.31 -6.30
C ALA A 377 11.10 17.10 -5.96
N GLY A 378 11.15 18.41 -6.16
CA GLY A 378 9.98 19.29 -6.23
C GLY A 378 9.55 19.52 -7.68
N TYR A 379 8.26 19.74 -7.89
CA TYR A 379 7.66 19.99 -9.19
C TYR A 379 6.81 21.26 -9.15
N LEU A 380 6.91 22.04 -10.23
CA LEU A 380 6.16 23.28 -10.43
C LEU A 380 5.26 23.12 -11.66
N TYR A 381 4.00 23.47 -11.52
CA TYR A 381 2.99 23.26 -12.55
C TYR A 381 2.55 24.56 -13.19
N GLY A 382 2.52 24.56 -14.52
CA GLY A 382 1.99 25.65 -15.33
C GLY A 382 2.82 26.92 -15.25
N SER A 383 2.27 27.97 -15.73
CA SER A 383 2.75 29.37 -15.70
C SER A 383 1.79 30.16 -16.57
N THR A 384 1.90 31.50 -16.62
CA THR A 384 1.14 32.33 -17.55
C THR A 384 1.24 31.82 -18.98
N SER A 385 0.10 31.43 -19.54
CA SER A 385 -0.04 30.89 -20.92
C SER A 385 0.82 29.66 -21.24
N ARG A 386 1.07 28.77 -20.26
CA ARG A 386 1.95 27.61 -20.42
C ARG A 386 1.38 26.33 -19.80
N THR A 387 1.78 25.19 -20.40
CA THR A 387 1.45 23.84 -19.95
C THR A 387 2.63 23.14 -19.27
N ILE A 388 3.75 23.82 -19.07
CA ILE A 388 5.01 23.22 -18.60
C ILE A 388 4.90 22.64 -17.18
N ILE A 389 5.66 21.57 -16.95
CA ILE A 389 5.98 21.07 -15.61
C ILE A 389 7.49 21.15 -15.44
N GLN A 390 7.93 21.84 -14.39
CA GLN A 390 9.35 22.00 -14.06
C GLN A 390 9.70 21.18 -12.84
N LYS A 391 10.96 20.75 -12.76
CA LYS A 391 11.50 19.90 -11.71
C LYS A 391 12.73 20.54 -11.09
N ILE A 392 12.86 20.41 -9.77
CA ILE A 392 14.09 20.67 -9.01
C ILE A 392 14.48 19.42 -8.22
N LEU A 393 15.71 18.92 -8.40
CA LEU A 393 16.24 17.80 -7.64
C LEU A 393 16.71 18.28 -6.26
N PHE A 394 16.25 17.67 -5.18
CA PHE A 394 16.61 18.09 -3.81
C PHE A 394 18.07 17.83 -3.44
N SER A 395 18.72 16.85 -4.09
CA SER A 395 20.12 16.50 -3.83
C SER A 395 21.14 17.49 -4.38
N THR A 396 20.80 18.22 -5.45
CA THR A 396 21.73 19.08 -6.19
C THR A 396 21.16 20.46 -6.51
N ASP A 397 19.90 20.71 -6.20
CA ASP A 397 19.09 21.84 -6.66
C ASP A 397 19.11 22.00 -8.21
N ALA A 398 19.44 20.94 -8.95
CA ALA A 398 19.41 20.95 -10.42
C ALA A 398 17.97 21.05 -10.94
N THR A 399 17.76 21.92 -11.93
CA THR A 399 16.45 22.22 -12.49
C THR A 399 16.30 21.77 -13.94
N SER A 400 15.11 21.36 -14.34
CA SER A 400 14.79 20.94 -15.72
C SER A 400 13.31 21.12 -16.04
N ASN A 401 12.96 21.18 -17.32
CA ASN A 401 11.58 20.98 -17.77
C ASN A 401 11.36 19.49 -17.99
N LEU A 402 10.18 18.99 -17.60
CA LEU A 402 9.75 17.64 -17.97
C LEU A 402 9.27 17.58 -19.42
N VAL A 403 9.30 16.39 -20.01
CA VAL A 403 8.59 16.07 -21.27
C VAL A 403 7.08 16.05 -21.05
N ALA A 404 6.63 15.59 -19.87
CA ALA A 404 5.25 15.65 -19.45
C ALA A 404 4.77 17.10 -19.30
N VAL A 405 3.54 17.37 -19.74
CA VAL A 405 2.91 18.68 -19.69
C VAL A 405 1.49 18.59 -19.14
N LEU A 406 0.93 19.70 -18.68
CA LEU A 406 -0.49 19.81 -18.33
C LEU A 406 -1.37 19.73 -19.59
N SER A 407 -2.61 19.32 -19.44
CA SER A 407 -3.60 19.23 -20.53
C SER A 407 -4.01 20.59 -21.09
N ALA A 408 -3.86 21.65 -20.30
CA ALA A 408 -4.18 23.03 -20.69
C ALA A 408 -3.21 24.03 -20.07
N ASN A 409 -3.08 25.22 -20.68
CA ASN A 409 -2.39 26.34 -20.04
C ASN A 409 -3.01 26.62 -18.69
N ASN A 410 -2.15 26.74 -17.67
CA ASN A 410 -2.62 26.85 -16.30
C ASN A 410 -1.73 27.78 -15.47
N ARG A 411 -2.37 28.73 -14.79
CA ARG A 411 -1.75 29.54 -13.74
C ARG A 411 -2.71 29.70 -12.56
N GLN A 412 -2.20 30.15 -11.43
CA GLN A 412 -3.00 30.40 -10.23
C GLN A 412 -3.78 29.17 -9.73
N SER A 413 -3.23 27.98 -9.99
CA SER A 413 -3.67 26.69 -9.45
C SER A 413 -3.14 26.49 -8.04
N THR A 414 -3.47 25.33 -7.46
CA THR A 414 -2.84 24.83 -6.23
C THR A 414 -2.31 23.41 -6.46
N GLY A 415 -1.36 22.98 -5.62
CA GLY A 415 -0.78 21.65 -5.76
C GLY A 415 -0.65 20.94 -4.41
N PHE A 416 -0.72 19.63 -4.43
CA PHE A 416 -0.51 18.75 -3.28
C PHE A 416 0.09 17.43 -3.74
N SER A 417 0.52 16.59 -2.80
CA SER A 417 1.18 15.32 -3.09
C SER A 417 0.47 14.15 -2.44
N ASP A 418 0.44 13.01 -3.15
CA ASP A 418 0.30 11.68 -2.57
C ASP A 418 1.71 11.08 -2.49
N TYR A 419 2.27 11.08 -1.31
CA TYR A 419 3.65 10.76 -0.97
C TYR A 419 4.28 9.68 -1.85
N ALA A 420 5.38 10.01 -2.52
CA ALA A 420 6.14 9.13 -3.42
C ALA A 420 5.31 8.43 -4.55
N VAL A 421 4.02 8.72 -4.67
CA VAL A 421 3.11 8.12 -5.66
C VAL A 421 2.78 9.08 -6.78
N ALA A 422 2.35 10.29 -6.44
CA ALA A 422 1.99 11.31 -7.42
C ALA A 422 1.95 12.73 -6.84
N GLY A 423 2.25 13.72 -7.68
CA GLY A 423 1.91 15.11 -7.46
C GLY A 423 0.62 15.48 -8.20
N TYR A 424 -0.11 16.43 -7.66
CA TYR A 424 -1.36 16.90 -8.23
C TYR A 424 -1.35 18.42 -8.38
N CYS A 425 -1.96 18.89 -9.49
CA CYS A 425 -2.27 20.29 -9.73
C CYS A 425 -3.79 20.42 -9.88
N ALA A 426 -4.42 21.31 -9.13
CA ALA A 426 -5.86 21.42 -9.07
C ALA A 426 -6.34 22.85 -9.39
N GLY A 427 -7.39 22.95 -10.23
CA GLY A 427 -7.96 24.22 -10.64
C GLY A 427 -7.00 25.07 -11.47
N GLY A 428 -7.12 26.38 -11.37
CA GLY A 428 -6.31 27.38 -12.06
C GLY A 428 -7.06 28.19 -13.09
N TYR A 429 -6.34 28.98 -13.86
CA TYR A 429 -6.86 29.84 -14.91
C TYR A 429 -6.17 29.57 -16.24
N ASN A 430 -6.96 29.37 -17.28
CA ASN A 430 -6.47 29.19 -18.64
C ASN A 430 -6.52 30.51 -19.39
N ASP A 431 -5.37 31.14 -19.59
CA ASP A 431 -5.26 32.42 -20.29
C ASP A 431 -5.71 32.36 -21.75
N SER A 432 -5.58 31.20 -22.42
CA SER A 432 -5.94 31.05 -23.82
C SER A 432 -7.46 31.04 -24.06
N THR A 433 -8.22 30.54 -23.08
CA THR A 433 -9.70 30.45 -23.16
C THR A 433 -10.39 31.47 -22.26
N GLY A 434 -9.67 32.17 -21.39
CA GLY A 434 -10.22 33.10 -20.41
C GLY A 434 -11.06 32.40 -19.33
N GLY A 435 -10.88 31.07 -19.14
CA GLY A 435 -11.71 30.24 -18.25
C GLY A 435 -10.98 29.76 -16.98
N ARG A 436 -11.74 29.58 -15.89
CA ARG A 436 -11.28 28.90 -14.69
C ARG A 436 -11.38 27.40 -14.88
N LEU A 437 -10.33 26.68 -14.46
CA LEU A 437 -10.25 25.23 -14.55
C LEU A 437 -10.86 24.58 -13.31
N ASN A 438 -11.48 23.42 -13.51
CA ASN A 438 -11.97 22.55 -12.44
C ASN A 438 -11.28 21.18 -12.45
N THR A 439 -10.24 21.01 -13.28
CA THR A 439 -9.51 19.77 -13.47
C THR A 439 -8.57 19.48 -12.31
N PHE A 440 -8.32 18.19 -12.09
CA PHE A 440 -7.14 17.67 -11.39
C PHE A 440 -6.18 17.08 -12.41
N GLU A 441 -4.98 17.62 -12.48
CA GLU A 441 -3.86 17.04 -13.24
C GLU A 441 -3.00 16.23 -12.27
N ARG A 442 -2.62 15.01 -12.67
CA ARG A 442 -1.80 14.08 -11.89
C ARG A 442 -0.47 13.83 -12.58
N LEU A 443 0.63 14.02 -11.86
CA LEU A 443 1.98 13.62 -12.28
C LEU A 443 2.37 12.36 -11.49
N ALA A 444 2.44 11.21 -12.16
CA ALA A 444 2.78 9.94 -11.53
C ALA A 444 4.28 9.82 -11.24
N PHE A 445 4.67 9.34 -10.04
CA PHE A 445 6.05 9.07 -9.68
C PHE A 445 6.33 7.55 -9.69
N PRO A 446 7.53 7.09 -10.01
CA PRO A 446 8.69 7.85 -10.50
C PRO A 446 8.68 8.10 -12.01
N ALA A 447 7.65 7.64 -12.74
CA ALA A 447 7.62 7.67 -14.22
C ALA A 447 7.52 9.08 -14.81
N GLU A 448 7.17 10.08 -14.01
CA GLU A 448 6.99 11.49 -14.40
C GLU A 448 6.04 11.66 -15.61
N THR A 449 4.96 10.86 -15.65
CA THR A 449 3.93 10.93 -16.68
C THR A 449 2.71 11.70 -16.15
N SER A 450 2.20 12.65 -16.95
CA SER A 450 1.02 13.44 -16.61
C SER A 450 -0.27 12.85 -17.17
N SER A 451 -1.37 13.07 -16.46
CA SER A 451 -2.72 12.71 -16.89
C SER A 451 -3.76 13.59 -16.19
N THR A 452 -4.86 13.89 -16.90
CA THR A 452 -6.03 14.55 -16.31
C THR A 452 -6.92 13.48 -15.68
N LEU A 453 -7.41 13.73 -14.46
CA LEU A 453 -8.34 12.81 -13.82
C LEU A 453 -9.75 12.97 -14.40
N GLY A 454 -10.54 11.87 -14.35
CA GLY A 454 -11.96 11.88 -14.72
C GLY A 454 -12.89 12.50 -13.67
N VAL A 455 -12.34 13.07 -12.60
CA VAL A 455 -13.07 13.76 -11.53
C VAL A 455 -12.68 15.24 -11.49
N TYR A 456 -13.61 16.09 -11.06
CA TYR A 456 -13.48 17.53 -11.16
C TYR A 456 -13.80 18.22 -9.84
N LEU A 457 -13.19 19.38 -9.59
CA LEU A 457 -13.60 20.30 -8.53
C LEU A 457 -15.09 20.67 -8.76
N THR A 458 -15.79 20.99 -7.67
CA THR A 458 -17.21 21.37 -7.71
C THR A 458 -17.49 22.55 -8.63
N ALA A 459 -16.50 23.43 -8.83
CA ALA A 459 -16.54 24.54 -9.81
C ALA A 459 -15.13 24.86 -10.30
N GLY A 460 -15.00 25.56 -11.41
CA GLY A 460 -13.72 26.13 -11.87
C GLY A 460 -13.21 27.14 -10.83
N VAL A 461 -12.01 26.92 -10.33
CA VAL A 461 -11.41 27.70 -9.24
C VAL A 461 -10.05 28.22 -9.66
N SER A 462 -9.82 29.51 -9.49
CA SER A 462 -8.53 30.17 -9.74
C SER A 462 -8.12 31.05 -8.55
N ASN A 463 -7.14 31.92 -8.77
CA ASN A 463 -6.62 32.85 -7.80
C ASN A 463 -6.14 32.13 -6.52
N GLN A 464 -5.37 31.07 -6.72
CA GLN A 464 -4.55 30.42 -5.70
C GLN A 464 -5.35 29.98 -4.47
N PRO A 465 -6.19 28.96 -4.62
CA PRO A 465 -6.72 28.26 -3.46
C PRO A 465 -5.55 27.69 -2.64
N ALA A 466 -5.75 27.53 -1.33
CA ALA A 466 -4.81 26.80 -0.50
C ALA A 466 -4.95 25.29 -0.74
N SER A 467 -3.90 24.57 -0.42
CA SER A 467 -3.95 23.10 -0.40
C SER A 467 -3.20 22.53 0.80
N PHE A 468 -3.60 21.37 1.21
CA PHE A 468 -2.90 20.55 2.20
C PHE A 468 -3.14 19.08 1.89
N GLY A 469 -2.29 18.19 2.40
CA GLY A 469 -2.36 16.76 2.16
C GLY A 469 -2.67 15.96 3.44
N ASN A 470 -3.15 14.74 3.26
CA ASN A 470 -3.17 13.67 4.25
C ASN A 470 -2.57 12.45 3.55
N ARG A 471 -1.31 12.20 3.84
CA ARG A 471 -0.48 11.22 3.13
C ARG A 471 -1.16 9.87 2.94
N GLY A 472 -1.19 9.37 1.70
CA GLY A 472 -1.81 8.10 1.33
C GLY A 472 -3.33 8.05 1.49
N VAL A 473 -3.96 9.15 1.91
CA VAL A 473 -5.40 9.21 2.20
C VAL A 473 -6.13 10.20 1.31
N ALA A 474 -5.68 11.48 1.28
CA ALA A 474 -6.36 12.51 0.49
C ALA A 474 -5.53 13.79 0.31
N GLY A 475 -5.83 14.54 -0.75
CA GLY A 475 -5.45 15.94 -0.92
C GLY A 475 -6.66 16.87 -0.83
N TYR A 476 -6.45 18.09 -0.41
CA TYR A 476 -7.50 19.08 -0.14
C TYR A 476 -7.23 20.37 -0.89
N VAL A 477 -8.31 20.98 -1.42
CA VAL A 477 -8.30 22.30 -2.09
C VAL A 477 -9.28 23.21 -1.36
N ALA A 478 -8.78 24.28 -0.77
CA ALA A 478 -9.53 25.14 0.12
C ALA A 478 -9.63 26.57 -0.40
N GLY A 479 -10.85 27.12 -0.49
CA GLY A 479 -11.11 28.47 -0.96
C GLY A 479 -10.91 28.65 -2.45
N GLY A 480 -10.39 29.83 -2.84
CA GLY A 480 -10.18 30.24 -4.23
C GLY A 480 -11.30 31.13 -4.76
N TYR A 481 -11.26 31.46 -6.06
CA TYR A 481 -12.15 32.40 -6.71
C TYR A 481 -12.86 31.76 -7.91
N THR A 482 -14.18 31.90 -7.97
CA THR A 482 -15.02 31.45 -9.08
C THR A 482 -15.60 32.63 -9.85
N ALA A 483 -16.41 32.38 -10.89
CA ALA A 483 -17.20 33.42 -11.54
C ALA A 483 -18.20 34.11 -10.58
N ALA A 484 -18.64 33.41 -9.54
CA ALA A 484 -19.58 33.93 -8.53
C ALA A 484 -18.89 34.64 -7.35
N GLY A 485 -17.56 34.63 -7.26
CA GLY A 485 -16.78 35.24 -6.19
C GLY A 485 -15.91 34.28 -5.40
N SER A 486 -15.48 34.74 -4.22
CA SER A 486 -14.63 34.00 -3.30
C SER A 486 -15.34 32.81 -2.69
N LEU A 487 -14.59 31.75 -2.36
CA LEU A 487 -15.11 30.53 -1.77
C LEU A 487 -14.59 30.31 -0.33
N SER A 488 -15.46 29.72 0.52
CA SER A 488 -15.05 29.09 1.79
C SER A 488 -14.99 27.57 1.70
N ARG A 489 -15.39 26.98 0.57
CA ARG A 489 -15.47 25.54 0.34
C ARG A 489 -14.12 24.87 0.40
N VAL A 490 -14.11 23.61 0.88
CA VAL A 490 -12.98 22.70 0.84
C VAL A 490 -13.37 21.45 0.06
N ASP A 491 -12.73 21.22 -1.08
CA ASP A 491 -12.87 20.00 -1.87
C ASP A 491 -11.77 19.01 -1.48
N LYS A 492 -12.09 17.71 -1.38
CA LYS A 492 -11.21 16.60 -0.99
C LYS A 492 -11.13 15.59 -2.13
N LEU A 493 -9.92 15.16 -2.48
CA LEU A 493 -9.63 14.08 -3.42
C LEU A 493 -8.99 12.91 -2.64
N THR A 494 -9.68 11.77 -2.55
CA THR A 494 -9.17 10.59 -1.82
C THR A 494 -8.15 9.79 -2.63
N PHE A 495 -7.21 9.13 -1.95
CA PHE A 495 -6.20 8.24 -2.53
C PHE A 495 -6.42 6.79 -2.06
N PRO A 496 -6.09 5.77 -2.87
CA PRO A 496 -5.72 5.81 -4.28
C PRO A 496 -6.94 5.90 -5.22
N ALA A 497 -8.17 5.85 -4.69
CA ALA A 497 -9.40 5.73 -5.48
C ALA A 497 -9.73 6.97 -6.33
N GLN A 498 -9.10 8.13 -6.04
CA GLN A 498 -9.29 9.39 -6.74
C GLN A 498 -10.77 9.82 -6.79
N VAL A 499 -11.47 9.62 -5.68
CA VAL A 499 -12.87 10.05 -5.52
C VAL A 499 -12.91 11.44 -4.91
N LYS A 500 -13.63 12.35 -5.57
CA LYS A 500 -13.81 13.72 -5.10
C LYS A 500 -15.04 13.82 -4.20
N SER A 501 -14.91 14.52 -3.09
CA SER A 501 -15.99 14.96 -2.21
C SER A 501 -15.81 16.43 -1.82
N THR A 502 -16.81 17.03 -1.17
CA THR A 502 -16.72 18.37 -0.59
C THR A 502 -16.99 18.24 0.90
N LEU A 503 -16.19 18.90 1.72
CA LEU A 503 -16.36 18.87 3.17
C LEU A 503 -17.62 19.64 3.57
N THR A 504 -18.23 19.24 4.69
CA THR A 504 -19.27 20.01 5.38
C THR A 504 -18.68 21.22 6.08
N ASP A 505 -17.49 21.06 6.63
CA ASP A 505 -16.74 22.14 7.28
C ASP A 505 -16.03 23.00 6.24
N THR A 506 -16.17 24.32 6.37
CA THR A 506 -15.65 25.31 5.43
C THR A 506 -14.64 26.23 6.11
N LEU A 507 -13.89 27.02 5.33
CA LEU A 507 -13.05 28.09 5.85
C LEU A 507 -13.91 29.09 6.67
N THR A 508 -13.30 29.72 7.67
CA THR A 508 -13.94 30.74 8.52
C THR A 508 -14.51 31.89 7.69
N ALA A 509 -13.88 32.22 6.58
CA ALA A 509 -14.37 33.22 5.62
C ALA A 509 -14.16 32.75 4.18
N ALA A 510 -15.04 33.16 3.26
CA ALA A 510 -14.82 32.98 1.83
C ALA A 510 -13.59 33.78 1.40
N ASN A 511 -12.62 33.11 0.77
CA ASN A 511 -11.31 33.71 0.52
C ASN A 511 -10.62 33.18 -0.75
N TYR A 512 -9.72 33.97 -1.31
CA TYR A 512 -8.84 33.63 -2.43
C TYR A 512 -7.46 34.26 -2.21
N SER A 513 -6.49 33.98 -3.10
CA SER A 513 -5.08 34.37 -2.90
C SER A 513 -4.54 33.92 -1.54
N ILE A 514 -4.97 32.73 -1.14
CA ILE A 514 -4.64 32.16 0.17
C ILE A 514 -3.23 31.59 0.12
N SER A 515 -2.97 30.65 -0.80
CA SER A 515 -1.74 29.89 -1.07
C SER A 515 -1.03 29.30 0.15
N GLY A 516 -1.34 29.77 1.36
CA GLY A 516 -0.73 29.36 2.61
C GLY A 516 -1.40 28.13 3.22
N GLY A 517 -1.17 26.96 2.64
CA GLY A 517 -1.61 25.70 3.23
C GLY A 517 -0.43 24.77 3.48
N PHE A 518 -0.45 24.04 4.60
CA PHE A 518 0.50 22.97 4.94
C PHE A 518 -0.13 21.91 5.83
N THR A 519 0.58 20.82 6.01
CA THR A 519 0.12 19.68 6.80
C THR A 519 1.06 19.41 7.98
N ASN A 520 0.49 19.12 9.15
CA ASN A 520 1.12 18.34 10.20
C ASN A 520 0.69 16.88 9.97
N ASP A 521 1.50 16.12 9.27
CA ASP A 521 1.24 14.81 8.70
C ASP A 521 0.26 13.95 9.52
N GLN A 522 -0.82 13.52 8.85
CA GLN A 522 -1.89 12.68 9.39
C GLN A 522 -2.61 13.24 10.65
N VAL A 523 -2.22 14.41 11.13
CA VAL A 523 -2.77 15.07 12.32
C VAL A 523 -3.71 16.21 11.97
N ALA A 524 -3.25 17.15 11.15
CA ALA A 524 -4.06 18.30 10.75
C ALA A 524 -3.52 19.00 9.50
N GLY A 525 -4.44 19.51 8.67
CA GLY A 525 -4.16 20.50 7.63
C GLY A 525 -4.40 21.90 8.15
N TYR A 526 -3.61 22.87 7.70
CA TYR A 526 -3.69 24.28 8.10
C TYR A 526 -3.83 25.16 6.88
N VAL A 527 -4.67 26.18 6.98
CA VAL A 527 -4.91 27.19 5.94
C VAL A 527 -4.89 28.56 6.55
N ALA A 528 -4.09 29.49 6.00
CA ALA A 528 -3.98 30.86 6.53
C ALA A 528 -3.85 31.91 5.44
N GLY A 529 -4.18 33.15 5.77
CA GLY A 529 -4.07 34.28 4.86
C GLY A 529 -5.26 34.42 3.91
N GLY A 530 -5.11 35.29 2.92
CA GLY A 530 -6.08 35.48 1.83
C GLY A 530 -6.38 36.91 1.46
N SER A 531 -7.14 37.11 0.40
CA SER A 531 -7.52 38.43 -0.12
C SER A 531 -8.37 39.21 0.89
N GLY A 532 -8.07 40.50 1.05
CA GLY A 532 -8.48 41.23 2.23
C GLY A 532 -7.69 40.72 3.43
N PRO A 533 -6.37 41.05 3.52
CA PRO A 533 -5.41 40.33 4.37
C PRO A 533 -6.01 39.89 5.70
N THR A 534 -5.87 38.58 6.00
CA THR A 534 -6.37 38.00 7.26
C THR A 534 -5.25 37.29 8.03
N ALA A 535 -5.35 37.32 9.35
CA ALA A 535 -4.43 36.62 10.25
C ALA A 535 -4.98 35.25 10.69
N THR A 536 -6.24 34.95 10.38
CA THR A 536 -6.90 33.70 10.79
C THR A 536 -6.18 32.49 10.24
N VAL A 537 -6.03 31.47 11.07
CA VAL A 537 -5.54 30.15 10.71
C VAL A 537 -6.64 29.13 10.95
N ASP A 538 -7.17 28.56 9.88
CA ASP A 538 -8.10 27.45 9.93
C ASP A 538 -7.31 26.13 10.01
N LYS A 539 -7.75 25.22 10.89
CA LYS A 539 -7.15 23.90 11.14
C LYS A 539 -8.19 22.83 10.92
N PHE A 540 -7.86 21.85 10.08
CA PHE A 540 -8.70 20.68 9.78
C PHE A 540 -8.05 19.46 10.41
N ALA A 541 -8.71 18.86 11.41
CA ALA A 541 -8.22 17.65 12.07
C ALA A 541 -8.30 16.45 11.11
N LEU A 542 -7.24 15.70 10.95
CA LEU A 542 -7.18 14.51 10.08
C LEU A 542 -7.25 13.23 10.93
N PRO A 543 -7.96 12.18 10.48
CA PRO A 543 -8.72 12.05 9.22
C PRO A 543 -10.21 12.49 9.31
N THR A 544 -10.64 13.11 10.40
CA THR A 544 -12.06 13.44 10.66
C THR A 544 -12.58 14.63 9.86
N ASP A 545 -11.66 15.42 9.29
CA ASP A 545 -11.93 16.63 8.51
C ASP A 545 -12.67 17.74 9.30
N VAL A 546 -12.72 17.64 10.65
CA VAL A 546 -13.39 18.63 11.52
C VAL A 546 -12.55 19.89 11.61
N LYS A 547 -13.17 21.02 11.35
CA LYS A 547 -12.52 22.33 11.38
C LYS A 547 -12.52 22.95 12.78
N SER A 548 -11.42 23.61 13.09
CA SER A 548 -11.25 24.56 14.20
C SER A 548 -10.42 25.75 13.75
N THR A 549 -10.24 26.74 14.61
CA THR A 549 -9.25 27.80 14.41
C THR A 549 -8.15 27.65 15.45
N THR A 550 -6.94 28.10 15.11
CA THR A 550 -5.78 28.06 16.01
C THR A 550 -5.22 29.46 16.20
N THR A 551 -4.06 29.60 16.82
CA THR A 551 -3.39 30.88 17.05
C THR A 551 -3.20 31.60 15.72
N SER A 552 -3.67 32.84 15.66
CA SER A 552 -3.58 33.68 14.46
C SER A 552 -2.12 34.07 14.15
N MET A 553 -1.85 34.33 12.87
CA MET A 553 -0.57 34.92 12.46
C MET A 553 -0.36 36.30 13.14
N PRO A 554 0.90 36.70 13.36
CA PRO A 554 1.22 38.00 13.97
C PRO A 554 0.74 39.23 13.16
N ALA A 555 0.52 39.03 11.86
CA ALA A 555 -0.03 40.06 10.97
C ALA A 555 -0.96 39.40 9.92
N ALA A 556 -1.99 40.14 9.53
CA ALA A 556 -2.88 39.80 8.45
C ALA A 556 -2.13 39.83 7.12
N LYS A 557 -2.24 38.76 6.32
CA LYS A 557 -1.50 38.61 5.06
C LYS A 557 -2.36 37.97 3.94
N SER A 558 -1.96 38.25 2.71
CA SER A 558 -2.40 37.53 1.51
C SER A 558 -1.19 37.06 0.71
N GLN A 559 -1.39 36.20 -0.29
CA GLN A 559 -0.37 35.72 -1.22
C GLN A 559 0.89 35.17 -0.52
N ILE A 560 0.69 34.30 0.47
CA ILE A 560 1.76 33.69 1.25
C ILE A 560 2.12 32.32 0.67
N GLY A 561 3.43 32.00 0.65
CA GLY A 561 3.86 30.61 0.48
C GLY A 561 3.74 29.83 1.78
N ALA A 562 3.72 28.49 1.68
CA ALA A 562 3.74 27.65 2.88
C ALA A 562 4.41 26.32 2.63
N TYR A 563 5.03 25.76 3.66
CA TYR A 563 5.62 24.42 3.68
C TYR A 563 5.73 23.94 5.14
N ALA A 564 5.93 22.64 5.32
CA ALA A 564 6.05 22.07 6.66
C ALA A 564 7.35 21.30 6.87
N ASP A 565 7.83 21.32 8.12
CA ASP A 565 8.78 20.38 8.72
C ASP A 565 7.94 19.37 9.49
N ALA A 566 7.81 18.17 8.90
CA ALA A 566 6.89 17.13 9.33
C ALA A 566 6.91 16.87 10.85
N GLY A 567 5.76 16.97 11.48
CA GLY A 567 5.59 16.76 12.92
C GLY A 567 6.25 17.78 13.82
N VAL A 568 6.98 18.78 13.28
CA VAL A 568 7.73 19.79 14.04
C VAL A 568 7.08 21.16 13.92
N ALA A 569 6.92 21.68 12.70
CA ALA A 569 6.34 23.01 12.48
C ALA A 569 5.89 23.22 11.02
N GLY A 570 4.87 24.06 10.85
CA GLY A 570 4.55 24.68 9.58
C GLY A 570 5.12 26.08 9.46
N TYR A 571 5.32 26.54 8.24
CA TYR A 571 5.90 27.86 7.98
C TYR A 571 5.07 28.60 6.94
N TYR A 572 4.71 29.85 7.25
CA TYR A 572 4.10 30.79 6.33
C TYR A 572 5.16 31.78 5.86
N VAL A 573 5.32 31.92 4.56
CA VAL A 573 6.49 32.53 3.94
C VAL A 573 6.09 33.78 3.16
N GLY A 574 6.73 34.89 3.45
CA GLY A 574 6.54 36.17 2.76
C GLY A 574 5.11 36.72 2.88
N GLY A 575 4.54 37.07 1.74
CA GLY A 575 3.17 37.60 1.60
C GLY A 575 3.05 39.11 1.65
N TYR A 576 1.83 39.56 1.37
CA TYR A 576 1.48 40.98 1.31
C TYR A 576 0.64 41.42 2.53
N THR A 577 1.02 42.51 3.15
CA THR A 577 0.27 43.23 4.21
C THR A 577 -0.27 44.57 3.68
N SER A 578 0.41 45.66 3.89
CA SER A 578 0.36 46.91 3.15
C SER A 578 1.55 47.06 2.20
N SER A 579 2.51 46.18 2.32
CA SER A 579 3.70 46.04 1.47
C SER A 579 4.14 44.56 1.47
N TRP A 580 4.99 44.16 0.54
CA TRP A 580 5.59 42.86 0.49
C TRP A 580 6.54 42.64 1.68
N THR A 581 6.50 41.42 2.24
CA THR A 581 7.27 41.09 3.45
C THR A 581 8.30 40.02 3.18
N GLN A 582 9.45 40.09 3.88
CA GLN A 582 10.53 39.08 3.82
C GLN A 582 10.49 38.14 5.01
N ASN A 583 9.47 38.21 5.86
CA ASN A 583 9.44 37.43 7.08
C ASN A 583 8.90 36.00 6.84
N ILE A 584 9.36 35.06 7.67
CA ILE A 584 8.82 33.74 7.83
C ILE A 584 8.14 33.65 9.20
N VAL A 585 6.92 33.14 9.20
CA VAL A 585 6.13 32.92 10.42
C VAL A 585 6.06 31.40 10.65
N LYS A 586 6.55 30.93 11.80
CA LYS A 586 6.57 29.54 12.24
C LYS A 586 5.35 29.23 13.09
N ASN A 587 4.66 28.13 12.79
CA ASN A 587 3.61 27.53 13.61
C ASN A 587 4.12 26.19 14.16
N THR A 588 4.43 26.14 15.46
CA THR A 588 5.08 24.97 16.11
C THR A 588 4.05 23.92 16.48
N PHE A 589 4.27 22.67 16.11
CA PHE A 589 3.42 21.53 16.47
C PHE A 589 3.87 20.87 17.79
N PRO A 590 2.95 20.26 18.54
CA PRO A 590 1.49 20.25 18.39
C PRO A 590 0.79 21.44 19.07
N SER A 591 1.57 22.38 19.65
CA SER A 591 1.05 23.47 20.47
C SER A 591 0.31 24.54 19.68
N ASP A 592 0.45 24.56 18.34
CA ASP A 592 -0.02 25.60 17.44
C ASP A 592 0.46 27.02 17.85
N THR A 593 1.65 27.09 18.46
CA THR A 593 2.25 28.36 18.88
C THR A 593 2.88 29.04 17.70
N VAL A 594 2.49 30.27 17.44
CA VAL A 594 2.95 31.06 16.29
C VAL A 594 4.05 32.03 16.70
N SER A 595 5.16 32.04 15.96
CA SER A 595 6.29 32.95 16.16
C SER A 595 6.79 33.53 14.83
N ASN A 596 7.26 34.80 14.86
CA ASN A 596 7.86 35.44 13.70
C ASN A 596 9.39 35.25 13.76
N LEU A 597 9.96 34.61 12.73
CA LEU A 597 11.42 34.38 12.63
C LEU A 597 12.18 35.62 12.11
N GLY A 598 11.46 36.66 11.68
CA GLY A 598 12.06 37.86 11.12
C GLY A 598 12.18 37.86 9.59
N ASN A 599 12.81 38.91 9.07
CA ASN A 599 12.99 39.11 7.63
C ASN A 599 14.22 38.37 7.14
N ILE A 600 14.05 37.10 6.81
CA ILE A 600 15.11 36.18 6.39
C ILE A 600 15.02 35.73 4.93
N LEU A 601 13.98 36.13 4.20
CA LEU A 601 13.87 35.87 2.76
C LEU A 601 14.83 36.79 1.99
N VAL A 602 15.41 36.25 0.92
CA VAL A 602 16.32 36.99 0.03
C VAL A 602 15.55 37.98 -0.84
N VAL A 603 14.33 37.62 -1.27
CA VAL A 603 13.47 38.45 -2.11
C VAL A 603 12.20 38.83 -1.35
N ALA A 604 11.93 40.12 -1.22
CA ALA A 604 10.76 40.64 -0.49
C ALA A 604 9.44 40.31 -1.18
N ALA A 605 9.40 40.37 -2.50
CA ALA A 605 8.18 40.27 -3.27
C ALA A 605 8.26 39.02 -4.18
N ARG A 606 7.35 38.07 -3.92
CA ARG A 606 7.01 37.03 -4.90
C ARG A 606 5.50 37.11 -5.14
N GLU A 607 5.10 38.20 -5.84
CA GLU A 607 3.71 38.45 -6.20
C GLU A 607 3.13 37.28 -6.95
N ASP A 608 1.81 37.10 -6.85
CA ASP A 608 1.04 36.09 -7.59
C ASP A 608 1.69 34.71 -7.59
N THR A 609 1.99 34.23 -6.39
CA THR A 609 2.44 32.89 -6.03
C THR A 609 3.65 32.32 -6.72
N ALA A 610 4.64 32.19 -5.92
CA ALA A 610 5.66 31.19 -6.08
C ALA A 610 5.10 29.82 -5.68
N ALA A 611 5.53 28.76 -6.35
CA ALA A 611 5.31 27.40 -5.87
C ALA A 611 6.05 27.20 -4.55
N SER A 612 5.39 26.63 -3.57
CA SER A 612 5.99 26.26 -2.29
C SER A 612 5.79 24.77 -2.03
N PHE A 613 6.76 24.12 -1.43
CA PHE A 613 6.74 22.71 -1.04
C PHE A 613 7.91 22.39 -0.11
N SER A 614 7.79 21.36 0.71
CA SER A 614 8.91 20.78 1.44
C SER A 614 9.58 19.65 0.65
N ASN A 615 10.81 19.29 1.03
CA ASN A 615 11.49 18.16 0.41
C ASN A 615 10.90 16.79 0.78
N GLU A 616 9.90 16.73 1.65
CA GLU A 616 9.23 15.48 2.04
C GLU A 616 7.86 15.24 1.41
N GLY A 617 7.35 16.15 0.62
CA GLY A 617 6.03 16.00 0.01
C GLY A 617 4.89 16.44 0.92
N GLU A 618 5.17 17.17 1.97
CA GLU A 618 4.18 17.78 2.83
C GLU A 618 4.04 19.28 2.51
N PHE A 619 2.80 19.70 2.33
CA PHE A 619 2.39 21.11 2.17
C PHE A 619 1.82 21.60 3.47
#